data_198c00fe34653c6cba49140e677013bc
#
_entry.id   198c00fe34653c6cba49140e677013bc
#
_cell.length_a   1.000
_cell.length_b   1.000
_cell.length_c   1.000
_cell.angle_alpha   90.00
_cell.angle_beta   90.00
_cell.angle_gamma   90.00
#
_symmetry.space_group_name_H-M   'P 1'
#
loop_
_entity.id
_entity.type
_entity.pdbx_description
1 polymer ?
#
loop_
_entity_poly.entity_id
_entity_poly.type
_entity_poly.pdbx_seq_one_letter_code
_entity_poly.pdbx_strand_id
1 'polypeptide(L)'
;GMADVYLARDLLLDRPVAVKVLFDQFSKDQQFVERFRREAQRAANLNHPNIVSVFDWGEERGTYFIVMEYVEGRSLAEMIRTEGSIHPDKVAEISSEVAAALSFAHRNGIVHRDVKPGNVLVSPNGHVKVAYFVIARALANVQSELTQAGTVMGTATYISPEQAQGMEIDPRSDLYSLGVMIYEMLSGRPPFTGETPVAVAYQHVQDSPVSPRAM
;
A
#
# COMPACT_ATOMS: atom_id res chain seq x y z
N GLY A 1 8.67 6.21 5.86
CA GLY A 1 8.74 5.44 4.62
C GLY A 1 10.17 5.32 4.14
N MET A 2 10.41 4.60 3.05
CA MET A 2 11.74 4.40 2.43
C MET A 2 12.04 5.40 1.32
N ALA A 3 11.08 6.21 0.94
CA ALA A 3 11.15 7.11 -0.19
C ALA A 3 10.20 8.28 0.01
N ASP A 4 10.53 9.39 -0.61
CA ASP A 4 9.62 10.53 -0.78
C ASP A 4 8.97 10.49 -2.16
N VAL A 5 7.79 11.09 -2.26
CA VAL A 5 7.05 11.22 -3.52
C VAL A 5 6.87 12.69 -3.85
N TYR A 6 7.29 13.06 -5.04
CA TYR A 6 7.25 14.43 -5.53
C TYR A 6 6.29 14.54 -6.71
N LEU A 7 5.52 15.61 -6.77
CA LEU A 7 4.86 16.04 -8.00
C LEU A 7 5.94 16.65 -8.92
N ALA A 8 6.01 16.15 -10.14
CA ALA A 8 6.97 16.60 -11.15
C ALA A 8 6.29 16.76 -12.52
N ARG A 9 7.02 17.27 -13.49
CA ARG A 9 6.57 17.39 -14.88
C ARG A 9 7.52 16.61 -15.80
N ASP A 10 6.97 15.71 -16.58
CA ASP A 10 7.65 15.07 -17.70
C ASP A 10 7.81 16.13 -18.80
N LEU A 11 9.04 16.58 -19.01
CA LEU A 11 9.32 17.67 -19.95
C LEU A 11 9.22 17.24 -21.42
N LEU A 12 9.35 15.95 -21.71
CA LEU A 12 9.26 15.42 -23.09
C LEU A 12 7.81 15.27 -23.53
N LEU A 13 6.95 14.77 -22.63
CA LEU A 13 5.53 14.52 -22.92
C LEU A 13 4.62 15.61 -22.38
N ASP A 14 5.19 16.63 -21.72
CA ASP A 14 4.49 17.78 -21.14
C ASP A 14 3.30 17.42 -20.25
N ARG A 15 3.48 16.45 -19.34
CA ARG A 15 2.45 15.95 -18.44
C ARG A 15 2.89 15.91 -16.98
N PRO A 16 1.95 16.04 -16.01
CA PRO A 16 2.28 15.83 -14.61
C PRO A 16 2.57 14.34 -14.34
N VAL A 17 3.56 14.08 -13.49
CA VAL A 17 3.95 12.75 -13.03
C VAL A 17 4.24 12.76 -11.54
N ALA A 18 4.12 11.62 -10.88
CA ALA A 18 4.62 11.41 -9.53
C ALA A 18 5.99 10.72 -9.62
N VAL A 19 6.97 11.27 -8.92
CA VAL A 19 8.33 10.69 -8.87
C VAL A 19 8.61 10.23 -7.45
N LYS A 20 8.77 8.93 -7.27
CA LYS A 20 9.15 8.33 -6.00
C LYS A 20 10.66 8.16 -5.94
N VAL A 21 11.29 8.86 -5.01
CA VAL A 21 12.75 8.94 -4.84
C VAL A 21 13.16 8.13 -3.62
N LEU A 22 14.04 7.15 -3.82
CA LEU A 22 14.55 6.30 -2.75
C LEU A 22 15.51 7.07 -1.85
N PHE A 23 15.43 6.88 -0.52
CA PHE A 23 16.39 7.49 0.41
C PHE A 23 17.79 6.90 0.24
N ASP A 24 18.80 7.72 0.38
CA ASP A 24 20.23 7.39 0.19
C ASP A 24 20.70 6.17 0.99
N GLN A 25 20.15 5.95 2.18
CA GLN A 25 20.49 4.79 3.00
C GLN A 25 20.15 3.44 2.35
N PHE A 26 19.13 3.41 1.49
CA PHE A 26 18.71 2.20 0.76
C PHE A 26 19.38 2.09 -0.62
N SER A 27 19.86 3.21 -1.19
CA SER A 27 20.55 3.24 -2.47
C SER A 27 21.93 2.59 -2.44
N LYS A 28 22.51 2.43 -1.24
CA LYS A 28 23.83 1.79 -1.03
C LYS A 28 23.76 0.27 -0.94
N ASP A 29 22.59 -0.32 -0.75
CA ASP A 29 22.37 -1.76 -0.72
C ASP A 29 21.98 -2.27 -2.11
N GLN A 30 22.95 -2.89 -2.82
CA GLN A 30 22.73 -3.42 -4.16
C GLN A 30 21.62 -4.47 -4.21
N GLN A 31 21.46 -5.30 -3.17
CA GLN A 31 20.38 -6.29 -3.12
C GLN A 31 19.03 -5.63 -2.98
N PHE A 32 18.96 -4.50 -2.26
CA PHE A 32 17.75 -3.70 -2.15
C PHE A 32 17.40 -3.04 -3.49
N VAL A 33 18.38 -2.40 -4.15
CA VAL A 33 18.21 -1.77 -5.45
C VAL A 33 17.75 -2.77 -6.53
N GLU A 34 18.37 -3.95 -6.60
CA GLU A 34 17.96 -4.99 -7.54
C GLU A 34 16.52 -5.48 -7.28
N ARG A 35 16.13 -5.65 -6.03
CA ARG A 35 14.74 -5.98 -5.68
C ARG A 35 13.79 -4.86 -6.09
N PHE A 36 14.11 -3.62 -5.75
CA PHE A 36 13.34 -2.43 -6.11
C PHE A 36 13.13 -2.31 -7.62
N ARG A 37 14.20 -2.54 -8.43
CA ARG A 37 14.14 -2.56 -9.89
C ARG A 37 13.21 -3.64 -10.43
N ARG A 38 13.39 -4.89 -9.99
CA ARG A 38 12.56 -6.04 -10.45
C ARG A 38 11.09 -5.83 -10.13
N GLU A 39 10.84 -5.22 -9.02
CA GLU A 39 9.49 -4.91 -8.58
C GLU A 39 8.87 -3.80 -9.42
N ALA A 40 9.59 -2.72 -9.68
CA ALA A 40 9.13 -1.68 -10.61
C ALA A 40 8.82 -2.26 -12.01
N GLN A 41 9.68 -3.16 -12.52
CA GLN A 41 9.45 -3.84 -13.80
C GLN A 41 8.16 -4.69 -13.82
N ARG A 42 7.84 -5.38 -12.71
CA ARG A 42 6.58 -6.13 -12.61
C ARG A 42 5.36 -5.21 -12.57
N ALA A 43 5.44 -4.11 -11.80
CA ALA A 43 4.38 -3.13 -11.72
C ALA A 43 4.14 -2.41 -13.06
N ALA A 44 5.18 -2.16 -13.83
CA ALA A 44 5.08 -1.55 -15.16
C ALA A 44 4.26 -2.39 -16.17
N ASN A 45 4.11 -3.70 -15.92
CA ASN A 45 3.27 -4.59 -16.73
C ASN A 45 1.79 -4.61 -16.30
N LEU A 46 1.44 -3.95 -15.19
CA LEU A 46 0.06 -3.86 -14.72
C LEU A 46 -0.63 -2.64 -15.34
N ASN A 47 -1.40 -2.86 -16.39
CA ASN A 47 -2.23 -1.83 -17.00
C ASN A 47 -3.70 -2.07 -16.67
N HIS A 48 -4.24 -1.31 -15.72
CA HIS A 48 -5.62 -1.41 -15.23
C HIS A 48 -6.13 -0.04 -14.77
N PRO A 49 -7.40 0.34 -15.01
CA PRO A 49 -7.93 1.65 -14.63
C PRO A 49 -7.80 1.96 -13.14
N ASN A 50 -7.87 0.95 -12.29
CA ASN A 50 -7.77 1.10 -10.84
C ASN A 50 -6.35 0.82 -10.29
N ILE A 51 -5.32 0.81 -11.12
CA ILE A 51 -3.91 0.69 -10.71
C ILE A 51 -3.16 1.94 -11.15
N VAL A 52 -2.32 2.49 -10.29
CA VAL A 52 -1.39 3.57 -10.65
C VAL A 52 -0.34 3.02 -11.60
N SER A 53 -0.27 3.58 -12.81
CA SER A 53 0.67 3.12 -13.84
C SER A 53 2.10 3.54 -13.50
N VAL A 54 3.05 2.62 -13.66
CA VAL A 54 4.48 2.92 -13.62
C VAL A 54 4.94 3.22 -15.03
N PHE A 55 5.54 4.39 -15.24
CA PHE A 55 5.98 4.85 -16.55
C PHE A 55 7.44 4.55 -16.80
N ASP A 56 8.29 4.76 -15.79
CA ASP A 56 9.74 4.59 -15.92
C ASP A 56 10.38 4.37 -14.55
N TRP A 57 11.62 3.90 -14.55
CA TRP A 57 12.48 3.90 -13.39
C TRP A 57 13.88 4.30 -13.82
N GLY A 58 14.63 4.97 -12.97
CA GLY A 58 15.97 5.43 -13.30
C GLY A 58 16.89 5.59 -12.10
N GLU A 59 18.15 5.88 -12.43
CA GLU A 59 19.18 6.27 -11.49
C GLU A 59 19.81 7.57 -11.94
N GLU A 60 19.95 8.51 -11.03
CA GLU A 60 20.70 9.74 -11.25
C GLU A 60 21.59 10.01 -10.04
N ARG A 61 22.92 10.04 -10.27
CA ARG A 61 23.94 10.32 -9.23
C ARG A 61 23.83 9.43 -7.98
N GLY A 62 23.55 8.14 -8.18
CA GLY A 62 23.39 7.16 -7.10
C GLY A 62 22.04 7.20 -6.39
N THR A 63 21.11 8.03 -6.85
CA THR A 63 19.75 8.09 -6.35
C THR A 63 18.80 7.36 -7.29
N TYR A 64 18.04 6.42 -6.79
CA TYR A 64 17.07 5.63 -7.57
C TYR A 64 15.68 6.23 -7.46
N PHE A 65 14.94 6.22 -8.56
CA PHE A 65 13.58 6.75 -8.59
C PHE A 65 12.66 5.95 -9.52
N ILE A 66 11.37 6.06 -9.26
CA ILE A 66 10.29 5.52 -10.10
C ILE A 66 9.42 6.68 -10.53
N VAL A 67 9.15 6.77 -11.84
CA VAL A 67 8.22 7.72 -12.44
C VAL A 67 6.89 7.00 -12.64
N MET A 68 5.81 7.57 -12.11
CA MET A 68 4.49 6.97 -12.16
C MET A 68 3.41 8.00 -12.47
N GLU A 69 2.23 7.52 -12.77
CA GLU A 69 1.03 8.32 -12.96
C GLU A 69 0.80 9.24 -11.76
N TYR A 70 0.62 10.53 -12.03
CA TYR A 70 0.11 11.45 -11.03
C TYR A 70 -1.41 11.31 -10.96
N VAL A 71 -1.92 10.97 -9.79
CA VAL A 71 -3.35 10.91 -9.51
C VAL A 71 -3.73 12.14 -8.70
N GLU A 72 -4.48 13.04 -9.33
CA GLU A 72 -5.07 14.17 -8.62
C GLU A 72 -6.13 13.66 -7.66
N GLY A 73 -6.02 14.00 -6.37
CA GLY A 73 -6.96 13.57 -5.35
C GLY A 73 -6.33 13.43 -3.97
N ARG A 74 -6.99 12.67 -3.12
CA ARG A 74 -6.56 12.41 -1.73
C ARG A 74 -6.34 10.91 -1.52
N SER A 75 -5.47 10.55 -0.59
CA SER A 75 -5.41 9.17 -0.12
C SER A 75 -6.68 8.83 0.70
N LEU A 76 -7.07 7.57 0.67
CA LEU A 76 -8.17 7.08 1.50
C LEU A 76 -7.87 7.26 3.00
N ALA A 77 -6.60 7.16 3.41
CA ALA A 77 -6.18 7.46 4.77
C ALA A 77 -6.48 8.91 5.16
N GLU A 78 -6.27 9.83 4.24
CA GLU A 78 -6.58 11.25 4.45
C GLU A 78 -8.09 11.50 4.52
N MET A 79 -8.88 10.80 3.70
CA MET A 79 -10.34 10.84 3.77
C MET A 79 -10.85 10.34 5.12
N ILE A 80 -10.42 9.16 5.58
CA ILE A 80 -10.81 8.61 6.89
C ILE A 80 -10.41 9.56 8.02
N ARG A 81 -9.21 10.13 7.97
CA ARG A 81 -8.74 11.08 8.98
C ARG A 81 -9.58 12.34 9.07
N THR A 82 -10.08 12.85 7.93
CA THR A 82 -10.84 14.12 7.87
C THR A 82 -12.34 13.94 8.04
N GLU A 83 -12.89 12.82 7.58
CA GLU A 83 -14.33 12.55 7.54
C GLU A 83 -14.77 11.57 8.64
N GLY A 84 -13.83 10.82 9.23
CA GLY A 84 -14.15 9.72 10.16
C GLY A 84 -14.66 8.50 9.39
N SER A 85 -15.86 8.01 9.76
CA SER A 85 -16.50 6.90 9.03
C SER A 85 -17.04 7.38 7.67
N ILE A 86 -16.93 6.50 6.68
CA ILE A 86 -17.39 6.74 5.31
C ILE A 86 -18.76 6.06 5.12
N HIS A 87 -19.66 6.70 4.36
CA HIS A 87 -20.97 6.14 4.07
C HIS A 87 -20.89 4.75 3.43
N PRO A 88 -21.68 3.75 3.85
CA PRO A 88 -21.57 2.35 3.39
C PRO A 88 -21.60 2.17 1.87
N ASP A 89 -22.43 2.94 1.14
CA ASP A 89 -22.48 2.86 -0.32
C ASP A 89 -21.14 3.28 -0.94
N LYS A 90 -20.51 4.33 -0.40
CA LYS A 90 -19.19 4.78 -0.86
C LYS A 90 -18.10 3.78 -0.50
N VAL A 91 -18.20 3.13 0.66
CA VAL A 91 -17.31 2.01 1.05
C VAL A 91 -17.43 0.87 0.05
N ALA A 92 -18.64 0.50 -0.35
CA ALA A 92 -18.88 -0.55 -1.34
C ALA A 92 -18.28 -0.21 -2.70
N GLU A 93 -18.45 1.02 -3.19
CA GLU A 93 -17.84 1.50 -4.44
C GLU A 93 -16.31 1.41 -4.39
N ILE A 94 -15.69 2.03 -3.38
CA ILE A 94 -14.22 2.03 -3.21
C ILE A 94 -13.70 0.59 -3.12
N SER A 95 -14.35 -0.25 -2.31
CA SER A 95 -13.92 -1.64 -2.11
C SER A 95 -14.02 -2.46 -3.38
N SER A 96 -15.04 -2.23 -4.20
CA SER A 96 -15.21 -2.90 -5.49
C SER A 96 -14.08 -2.55 -6.46
N GLU A 97 -13.69 -1.28 -6.55
CA GLU A 97 -12.60 -0.84 -7.43
C GLU A 97 -11.23 -1.36 -6.93
N VAL A 98 -10.99 -1.35 -5.61
CA VAL A 98 -9.78 -1.94 -5.02
C VAL A 98 -9.74 -3.45 -5.29
N ALA A 99 -10.85 -4.16 -5.09
CA ALA A 99 -10.93 -5.60 -5.36
C ALA A 99 -10.68 -5.93 -6.85
N ALA A 100 -11.15 -5.09 -7.78
CA ALA A 100 -10.88 -5.23 -9.21
C ALA A 100 -9.38 -5.08 -9.52
N ALA A 101 -8.72 -4.09 -8.93
CA ALA A 101 -7.28 -3.88 -9.04
C ALA A 101 -6.49 -5.10 -8.52
N LEU A 102 -6.82 -5.57 -7.30
CA LEU A 102 -6.17 -6.73 -6.69
C LEU A 102 -6.40 -8.01 -7.53
N SER A 103 -7.63 -8.26 -7.97
CA SER A 103 -7.96 -9.40 -8.82
C SER A 103 -7.15 -9.40 -10.12
N PHE A 104 -6.96 -8.23 -10.75
CA PHE A 104 -6.13 -8.10 -11.95
C PHE A 104 -4.66 -8.42 -11.64
N ALA A 105 -4.10 -7.88 -10.57
CA ALA A 105 -2.72 -8.13 -10.17
C ALA A 105 -2.49 -9.62 -9.83
N HIS A 106 -3.40 -10.25 -9.09
CA HIS A 106 -3.33 -11.66 -8.72
C HIS A 106 -3.33 -12.59 -9.94
N ARG A 107 -4.17 -12.31 -10.95
CA ARG A 107 -4.16 -13.06 -12.22
C ARG A 107 -2.85 -12.92 -12.99
N ASN A 108 -2.10 -11.85 -12.75
CA ASN A 108 -0.77 -11.63 -13.31
C ASN A 108 0.38 -12.10 -12.37
N GLY A 109 0.05 -12.90 -11.34
CA GLY A 109 1.02 -13.47 -10.41
C GLY A 109 1.64 -12.47 -9.43
N ILE A 110 0.99 -11.31 -9.21
CA ILE A 110 1.48 -10.26 -8.33
C ILE A 110 0.55 -10.12 -7.14
N VAL A 111 1.09 -10.30 -5.93
CA VAL A 111 0.43 -10.04 -4.64
C VAL A 111 0.91 -8.68 -4.13
N HIS A 112 -0.01 -7.83 -3.69
CA HIS A 112 0.28 -6.45 -3.26
C HIS A 112 1.07 -6.39 -1.95
N ARG A 113 0.66 -7.16 -0.94
CA ARG A 113 1.30 -7.34 0.38
C ARG A 113 1.28 -6.14 1.34
N ASP A 114 0.82 -4.98 0.90
CA ASP A 114 0.73 -3.75 1.72
C ASP A 114 -0.56 -2.97 1.37
N VAL A 115 -1.69 -3.67 1.31
CA VAL A 115 -3.01 -3.04 1.10
C VAL A 115 -3.38 -2.26 2.35
N LYS A 116 -3.54 -0.93 2.18
CA LYS A 116 -3.88 0.00 3.26
C LYS A 116 -4.44 1.30 2.70
N PRO A 117 -5.17 2.10 3.48
CA PRO A 117 -5.76 3.36 3.02
C PRO A 117 -4.75 4.36 2.44
N GLY A 118 -3.51 4.37 2.92
CA GLY A 118 -2.46 5.24 2.40
C GLY A 118 -1.99 4.90 0.98
N ASN A 119 -2.27 3.67 0.51
CA ASN A 119 -1.93 3.20 -0.84
C ASN A 119 -3.13 3.22 -1.79
N VAL A 120 -4.27 3.76 -1.36
CA VAL A 120 -5.47 3.93 -2.18
C VAL A 120 -5.71 5.42 -2.39
N LEU A 121 -5.72 5.85 -3.64
CA LEU A 121 -5.96 7.24 -4.05
C LEU A 121 -7.37 7.37 -4.60
N VAL A 122 -8.08 8.41 -4.19
CA VAL A 122 -9.45 8.71 -4.63
C VAL A 122 -9.45 10.10 -5.26
N SER A 123 -9.78 10.15 -6.54
CA SER A 123 -9.86 11.40 -7.29
C SER A 123 -11.15 12.18 -6.97
N PRO A 124 -11.23 13.49 -7.30
CA PRO A 124 -12.42 14.31 -7.03
C PRO A 124 -13.70 13.79 -7.70
N ASN A 125 -13.59 13.09 -8.83
CA ASN A 125 -14.70 12.46 -9.54
C ASN A 125 -15.00 11.03 -9.04
N GLY A 126 -14.37 10.59 -7.95
CA GLY A 126 -14.63 9.32 -7.28
C GLY A 126 -13.86 8.12 -7.81
N HIS A 127 -13.03 8.25 -8.85
CA HIS A 127 -12.21 7.12 -9.32
C HIS A 127 -11.16 6.72 -8.31
N VAL A 128 -11.01 5.41 -8.13
CA VAL A 128 -10.07 4.82 -7.19
C VAL A 128 -8.87 4.23 -7.93
N LYS A 129 -7.67 4.51 -7.43
CA LYS A 129 -6.44 3.89 -7.92
C LYS A 129 -5.60 3.36 -6.76
N VAL A 130 -5.18 2.10 -6.89
CA VAL A 130 -4.27 1.45 -5.94
C VAL A 130 -2.84 1.69 -6.40
N ALA A 131 -2.02 2.19 -5.48
CA ALA A 131 -0.61 2.49 -5.72
C ALA A 131 0.30 1.44 -5.05
N TYR A 132 1.54 1.37 -5.46
CA TYR A 132 2.62 0.66 -4.78
C TYR A 132 2.49 -0.87 -4.72
N PHE A 133 1.99 -1.51 -5.79
CA PHE A 133 1.84 -2.97 -5.89
C PHE A 133 3.11 -3.80 -5.60
N VAL A 134 4.25 -3.19 -5.31
CA VAL A 134 5.49 -3.90 -5.48
C VAL A 134 6.57 -3.63 -4.44
N ILE A 135 6.51 -2.52 -3.71
CA ILE A 135 7.63 -2.08 -2.85
C ILE A 135 7.68 -2.84 -1.51
N ALA A 136 6.58 -3.46 -1.12
CA ALA A 136 6.45 -4.16 0.16
C ALA A 136 7.35 -5.42 0.29
N ARG A 137 7.72 -6.07 -0.82
CA ARG A 137 8.57 -7.27 -0.76
C ARG A 137 10.03 -6.99 -0.40
N ALA A 138 10.52 -5.77 -0.59
CA ALA A 138 11.86 -5.38 -0.16
C ALA A 138 12.01 -5.41 1.37
N LEU A 139 10.87 -5.29 2.08
CA LEU A 139 10.79 -5.31 3.55
C LEU A 139 10.47 -6.69 4.15
N ALA A 140 10.31 -7.73 3.36
CA ALA A 140 9.83 -9.05 3.83
C ALA A 140 10.87 -9.89 4.61
N ASN A 141 11.84 -9.28 5.26
CA ASN A 141 12.42 -9.82 6.48
C ASN A 141 11.69 -9.24 7.70
N VAL A 142 10.36 -9.40 7.71
CA VAL A 142 9.46 -8.89 8.78
C VAL A 142 9.92 -9.32 10.18
N GLN A 143 10.60 -10.45 10.32
CA GLN A 143 11.15 -10.90 11.60
C GLN A 143 12.30 -10.03 12.13
N SER A 144 13.08 -9.37 11.25
CA SER A 144 14.16 -8.47 11.70
C SER A 144 13.65 -7.05 11.97
N GLU A 145 12.52 -6.64 11.39
CA GLU A 145 11.98 -5.29 11.53
C GLU A 145 11.00 -5.15 12.71
N LEU A 146 10.30 -6.21 13.09
CA LEU A 146 9.51 -6.23 14.33
C LEU A 146 10.40 -6.06 15.59
N THR A 147 11.70 -6.32 15.46
CA THR A 147 12.67 -6.19 16.57
C THR A 147 13.44 -4.87 16.57
N GLN A 148 13.44 -4.08 15.50
CA GLN A 148 14.04 -2.74 15.50
C GLN A 148 12.99 -1.68 15.86
N ALA A 149 13.02 -1.31 17.15
CA ALA A 149 12.17 -0.27 17.72
C ALA A 149 12.27 1.05 16.94
N GLY A 150 11.16 1.51 16.36
CA GLY A 150 10.97 2.91 15.99
C GLY A 150 10.38 3.24 14.62
N THR A 151 10.44 2.37 13.61
CA THR A 151 10.10 2.78 12.24
C THR A 151 8.84 2.09 11.64
N VAL A 152 8.22 1.12 12.33
CA VAL A 152 7.19 0.22 11.76
C VAL A 152 5.77 0.48 12.30
N MET A 153 5.52 1.61 12.94
CA MET A 153 4.25 1.86 13.65
C MET A 153 2.98 1.84 12.77
N GLY A 154 3.08 2.05 11.46
CA GLY A 154 1.93 2.10 10.54
C GLY A 154 1.64 0.82 9.76
N THR A 155 2.57 -0.14 9.70
CA THR A 155 2.44 -1.32 8.82
C THR A 155 1.70 -2.48 9.48
N ALA A 156 1.76 -2.62 10.81
CA ALA A 156 1.11 -3.71 11.53
C ALA A 156 -0.42 -3.63 11.56
N THR A 157 -1.00 -2.46 11.34
CA THR A 157 -2.45 -2.22 11.41
C THR A 157 -3.27 -3.04 10.40
N TYR A 158 -2.68 -3.33 9.23
CA TYR A 158 -3.37 -4.01 8.13
C TYR A 158 -2.73 -5.36 7.78
N ILE A 159 -1.81 -5.85 8.62
CA ILE A 159 -1.08 -7.09 8.39
C ILE A 159 -2.01 -8.30 8.44
N SER A 160 -1.84 -9.25 7.53
CA SER A 160 -2.57 -10.51 7.60
C SER A 160 -1.97 -11.46 8.65
N PRO A 161 -2.76 -12.41 9.19
CA PRO A 161 -2.27 -13.38 10.17
C PRO A 161 -1.05 -14.16 9.68
N GLU A 162 -1.03 -14.58 8.42
CA GLU A 162 0.10 -15.29 7.81
C GLU A 162 1.34 -14.41 7.68
N GLN A 163 1.17 -13.12 7.36
CA GLN A 163 2.28 -12.17 7.36
C GLN A 163 2.86 -11.98 8.77
N ALA A 164 1.98 -11.81 9.78
CA ALA A 164 2.39 -11.64 11.16
C ALA A 164 3.17 -12.86 11.71
N GLN A 165 2.88 -14.05 11.20
CA GLN A 165 3.54 -15.30 11.57
C GLN A 165 4.74 -15.67 10.68
N GLY A 166 5.05 -14.85 9.66
CA GLY A 166 6.13 -15.17 8.70
C GLY A 166 5.85 -16.38 7.82
N MET A 167 4.57 -16.72 7.63
CA MET A 167 4.13 -17.81 6.77
C MET A 167 4.15 -17.41 5.29
N GLU A 168 3.86 -18.35 4.40
CA GLU A 168 3.76 -18.08 2.96
C GLU A 168 2.61 -17.12 2.67
N ILE A 169 2.90 -16.07 1.90
CA ILE A 169 1.96 -15.02 1.54
C ILE A 169 1.39 -15.32 0.15
N ASP A 170 0.06 -15.36 0.05
CA ASP A 170 -0.67 -15.54 -1.18
C ASP A 170 -1.73 -14.42 -1.39
N PRO A 171 -2.54 -14.44 -2.47
CA PRO A 171 -3.58 -13.46 -2.72
C PRO A 171 -4.57 -13.21 -1.57
N ARG A 172 -4.80 -14.19 -0.70
CA ARG A 172 -5.71 -14.07 0.45
C ARG A 172 -5.23 -13.08 1.48
N SER A 173 -3.90 -12.86 1.57
CA SER A 173 -3.33 -11.83 2.45
C SER A 173 -3.82 -10.42 2.06
N ASP A 174 -3.89 -10.12 0.77
CA ASP A 174 -4.43 -8.84 0.29
C ASP A 174 -5.92 -8.70 0.59
N LEU A 175 -6.69 -9.79 0.48
CA LEU A 175 -8.12 -9.79 0.79
C LEU A 175 -8.37 -9.57 2.28
N TYR A 176 -7.54 -10.15 3.15
CA TYR A 176 -7.59 -9.87 4.59
C TYR A 176 -7.35 -8.38 4.87
N SER A 177 -6.28 -7.82 4.31
CA SER A 177 -5.95 -6.40 4.48
C SER A 177 -7.04 -5.48 3.92
N LEU A 178 -7.68 -5.85 2.79
CA LEU A 178 -8.87 -5.17 2.26
C LEU A 178 -10.03 -5.23 3.26
N GLY A 179 -10.26 -6.37 3.91
CA GLY A 179 -11.27 -6.51 4.97
C GLY A 179 -11.01 -5.57 6.14
N VAL A 180 -9.77 -5.46 6.61
CA VAL A 180 -9.35 -4.50 7.65
C VAL A 180 -9.61 -3.06 7.21
N MET A 181 -9.30 -2.73 5.97
CA MET A 181 -9.54 -1.39 5.39
C MET A 181 -11.03 -1.07 5.29
N ILE A 182 -11.87 -2.03 4.89
CA ILE A 182 -13.34 -1.88 4.87
C ILE A 182 -13.87 -1.62 6.28
N TYR A 183 -13.38 -2.38 7.27
CA TYR A 183 -13.75 -2.18 8.66
C TYR A 183 -13.45 -0.74 9.11
N GLU A 184 -12.24 -0.25 8.83
CA GLU A 184 -11.83 1.10 9.21
C GLU A 184 -12.65 2.17 8.48
N MET A 185 -12.93 2.00 7.17
CA MET A 185 -13.82 2.92 6.44
C MET A 185 -15.21 3.04 7.08
N LEU A 186 -15.78 1.92 7.52
CA LEU A 186 -17.13 1.89 8.10
C LEU A 186 -17.18 2.44 9.52
N SER A 187 -16.13 2.20 10.33
CA SER A 187 -16.11 2.51 11.76
C SER A 187 -15.30 3.76 12.13
N GLY A 188 -14.49 4.29 11.18
CA GLY A 188 -13.54 5.39 11.42
C GLY A 188 -12.28 4.97 12.18
N ARG A 189 -12.12 3.69 12.53
CA ARG A 189 -10.95 3.16 13.25
C ARG A 189 -10.67 1.70 12.84
N PRO A 190 -9.40 1.26 12.86
CA PRO A 190 -9.06 -0.12 12.54
C PRO A 190 -9.61 -1.10 13.60
N PRO A 191 -9.79 -2.40 13.25
CA PRO A 191 -10.34 -3.40 14.16
C PRO A 191 -9.45 -3.68 15.37
N PHE A 192 -8.14 -3.53 15.21
CA PHE A 192 -7.15 -3.79 16.25
C PHE A 192 -6.22 -2.59 16.42
N THR A 193 -5.94 -2.24 17.68
CA THR A 193 -5.07 -1.15 18.08
C THR A 193 -4.23 -1.57 19.28
N GLY A 194 -3.02 -1.03 19.44
CA GLY A 194 -2.15 -1.37 20.55
C GLY A 194 -0.97 -0.42 20.66
N GLU A 195 -0.29 -0.46 21.80
CA GLU A 195 0.87 0.40 22.07
C GLU A 195 2.10 0.04 21.23
N THR A 196 2.18 -1.21 20.75
CA THR A 196 3.29 -1.69 19.94
C THR A 196 2.81 -2.40 18.68
N PRO A 197 3.59 -2.34 17.57
CA PRO A 197 3.28 -3.10 16.36
C PRO A 197 3.14 -4.61 16.60
N VAL A 198 3.93 -5.15 17.54
CA VAL A 198 3.87 -6.58 17.93
C VAL A 198 2.53 -6.92 18.58
N ALA A 199 2.02 -6.05 19.47
CA ALA A 199 0.72 -6.24 20.11
C ALA A 199 -0.41 -6.25 19.08
N VAL A 200 -0.37 -5.32 18.11
CA VAL A 200 -1.35 -5.28 17.01
C VAL A 200 -1.26 -6.52 16.13
N ALA A 201 -0.06 -6.93 15.75
CA ALA A 201 0.15 -8.16 14.95
C ALA A 201 -0.37 -9.41 15.68
N TYR A 202 -0.17 -9.50 16.99
CA TYR A 202 -0.70 -10.59 17.79
C TYR A 202 -2.24 -10.64 17.77
N GLN A 203 -2.92 -9.49 17.88
CA GLN A 203 -4.37 -9.39 17.80
C GLN A 203 -4.91 -9.90 16.44
N HIS A 204 -4.22 -9.59 15.33
CA HIS A 204 -4.59 -10.12 14.01
C HIS A 204 -4.54 -11.66 13.93
N VAL A 205 -3.72 -12.30 14.77
CA VAL A 205 -3.58 -13.77 14.81
C VAL A 205 -4.57 -14.42 15.75
N GLN A 206 -4.89 -13.79 16.90
CA GLN A 206 -5.58 -14.43 18.01
C GLN A 206 -6.98 -13.88 18.30
N ASP A 207 -7.21 -12.59 18.04
CA ASP A 207 -8.43 -11.92 18.49
C ASP A 207 -9.49 -11.88 17.37
N SER A 208 -10.76 -11.82 17.80
CA SER A 208 -11.86 -11.54 16.90
C SER A 208 -12.21 -10.05 16.95
N PRO A 209 -12.41 -9.39 15.80
CA PRO A 209 -12.76 -7.97 15.78
C PRO A 209 -14.18 -7.76 16.34
N VAL A 210 -14.39 -6.61 16.97
CA VAL A 210 -15.76 -6.18 17.35
C VAL A 210 -16.57 -5.97 16.08
N SER A 211 -17.84 -6.40 16.07
CA SER A 211 -18.69 -6.19 14.90
C SER A 211 -18.85 -4.69 14.59
N PRO A 212 -18.69 -4.25 13.34
CA PRO A 212 -18.95 -2.85 12.97
C PRO A 212 -20.37 -2.37 13.29
N ARG A 213 -21.34 -3.30 13.37
CA ARG A 213 -22.74 -3.00 13.79
C ARG A 213 -22.89 -2.69 15.28
N ALA A 214 -21.88 -3.02 16.08
CA ALA A 214 -21.90 -2.78 17.53
C ALA A 214 -21.21 -1.46 17.91
N MET A 215 -20.81 -0.69 16.92
CA MET A 215 -20.19 0.63 17.05
C MET A 215 -21.18 1.71 16.64
#